data_f134bd9e05f32a9656094e4d8fb1d163
#
_entry.id   f134bd9e05f32a9656094e4d8fb1d163
#
_cell.length_a   1.000
_cell.length_b   1.000
_cell.length_c   1.000
_cell.angle_alpha   90.00
_cell.angle_beta   90.00
_cell.angle_gamma   90.00
#
_symmetry.space_group_name_H-M   'P 1'
#
loop_
_entity.id
_entity.type
_entity.pdbx_description
1 polymer ?
#
loop_
_entity_poly.entity_id
_entity_poly.type
_entity_poly.pdbx_seq_one_letter_code
_entity_poly.pdbx_strand_id
1 'polypeptide(L)'
;MACALGYPVVLLALWLGFYLIGESWWVTAAGLYVPRAFFALPLPFIALALWLTRLRRLLWTQLIAALLVVFPLVGFVLPLPRQPRVGAPSLRVLSFNVNSGYAGAQAIAEQILAQSPDVALLQEGPWAPDLANALRGRFPHVQSSTQFIVASRYPILSVVDPARLPFFGRARSPRFIHYVIETPLGKIAVYNVHPISPRGVLGIHQFRATLHQLRTGQIFAGDPEADVRSNAALRSLQIATVAAEAGRESLPVVIAGDTNLPGLSSVFRKHLASYSDGFRAASWGVGYTFPDRHPFLRLDRILASNALRIVSFDVGCRGVSDHRCVIADIQTSD
;
A
#
# COMPACT_ATOMS: atom_id res chain seq x y z
N MET A 1 24.25 -13.24 27.74
CA MET A 1 23.98 -11.85 28.17
C MET A 1 24.09 -10.88 27.00
N ALA A 2 25.21 -10.85 26.24
CA ALA A 2 25.38 -9.93 25.11
C ALA A 2 24.24 -10.00 24.07
N CYS A 3 23.84 -11.20 23.62
CA CYS A 3 22.74 -11.35 22.67
C CYS A 3 21.39 -10.81 23.19
N ALA A 4 21.12 -10.97 24.48
CA ALA A 4 19.87 -10.51 25.08
C ALA A 4 19.77 -8.97 25.13
N LEU A 5 20.86 -8.27 25.36
CA LEU A 5 20.93 -6.81 25.36
C LEU A 5 21.11 -6.24 23.95
N GLY A 6 21.91 -6.91 23.11
CA GLY A 6 22.20 -6.45 21.74
C GLY A 6 21.02 -6.58 20.80
N TYR A 7 20.15 -7.58 20.97
CA TYR A 7 19.06 -7.85 20.03
C TYR A 7 18.01 -6.70 19.95
N PRO A 8 17.48 -6.15 21.05
CA PRO A 8 16.62 -4.97 20.99
C PRO A 8 17.30 -3.76 20.34
N VAL A 9 18.61 -3.57 20.56
CA VAL A 9 19.38 -2.49 19.94
C VAL A 9 19.46 -2.66 18.41
N VAL A 10 19.71 -3.89 17.94
CA VAL A 10 19.70 -4.22 16.50
C VAL A 10 18.32 -3.95 15.88
N LEU A 11 17.24 -4.37 16.55
CA LEU A 11 15.87 -4.11 16.07
C LEU A 11 15.56 -2.62 16.01
N LEU A 12 15.98 -1.86 17.01
CA LEU A 12 15.83 -0.39 17.03
C LEU A 12 16.61 0.26 15.88
N ALA A 13 17.87 -0.17 15.65
CA ALA A 13 18.69 0.32 14.56
C ALA A 13 18.08 -0.02 13.17
N LEU A 14 17.55 -1.23 13.00
CA LEU A 14 16.83 -1.63 11.77
C LEU A 14 15.58 -0.76 11.56
N TRP A 15 14.77 -0.57 12.59
CA TRP A 15 13.60 0.28 12.50
C TRP A 15 13.97 1.74 12.16
N LEU A 16 14.98 2.31 12.82
CA LEU A 16 15.48 3.65 12.53
C LEU A 16 16.03 3.73 11.10
N GLY A 17 16.75 2.72 10.63
CA GLY A 17 17.23 2.62 9.25
C GLY A 17 16.08 2.65 8.24
N PHE A 18 15.04 1.83 8.43
CA PHE A 18 13.84 1.85 7.57
C PHE A 18 13.07 3.17 7.69
N TYR A 19 12.97 3.71 8.88
CA TYR A 19 12.23 4.94 9.13
C TYR A 19 12.96 6.18 8.59
N LEU A 20 14.24 6.37 8.87
CA LEU A 20 14.98 7.60 8.52
C LEU A 20 15.51 7.56 7.09
N ILE A 21 16.05 6.42 6.65
CA ILE A 21 16.69 6.25 5.36
C ILE A 21 15.66 5.78 4.31
N GLY A 22 14.87 4.74 4.63
CA GLY A 22 13.80 4.23 3.78
C GLY A 22 14.27 3.90 2.38
N GLU A 23 13.65 4.49 1.35
CA GLU A 23 13.94 4.28 -0.06
C GLU A 23 15.18 5.01 -0.58
N SER A 24 15.85 5.85 0.25
CA SER A 24 17.01 6.64 -0.17
C SER A 24 18.28 5.80 -0.37
N TRP A 25 18.35 4.63 0.26
CA TRP A 25 19.43 3.67 0.13
C TRP A 25 18.91 2.31 -0.29
N TRP A 26 19.58 1.67 -1.26
CA TRP A 26 19.07 0.44 -1.87
C TRP A 26 18.89 -0.71 -0.87
N VAL A 27 19.73 -0.83 0.17
CA VAL A 27 19.63 -1.89 1.18
C VAL A 27 18.35 -1.73 2.01
N THR A 28 18.09 -0.51 2.50
CA THR A 28 16.86 -0.23 3.25
C THR A 28 15.63 -0.27 2.33
N ALA A 29 15.75 0.20 1.09
CA ALA A 29 14.70 0.09 0.08
C ALA A 29 14.31 -1.37 -0.16
N ALA A 30 15.28 -2.29 -0.35
CA ALA A 30 15.00 -3.72 -0.47
C ALA A 30 14.41 -4.31 0.83
N GLY A 31 14.98 -3.96 1.97
CA GLY A 31 14.53 -4.41 3.28
C GLY A 31 13.09 -4.02 3.62
N LEU A 32 12.57 -2.93 3.05
CA LEU A 32 11.17 -2.53 3.21
C LEU A 32 10.18 -3.56 2.63
N TYR A 33 10.59 -4.39 1.68
CA TYR A 33 9.76 -5.41 1.01
C TYR A 33 10.00 -6.83 1.52
N VAL A 34 10.82 -7.02 2.57
CA VAL A 34 11.03 -8.32 3.24
C VAL A 34 9.94 -8.55 4.29
N PRO A 35 9.45 -9.80 4.48
CA PRO A 35 8.52 -10.12 5.56
C PRO A 35 9.09 -9.80 6.94
N ARG A 36 8.61 -8.75 7.57
CA ARG A 36 9.18 -8.23 8.84
C ARG A 36 8.94 -9.13 10.04
N ALA A 37 8.00 -10.08 9.94
CA ALA A 37 7.81 -11.11 10.95
C ALA A 37 9.08 -11.97 11.17
N PHE A 38 9.99 -12.06 10.18
CA PHE A 38 11.27 -12.75 10.33
C PHE A 38 12.15 -12.15 11.42
N PHE A 39 11.99 -10.88 11.72
CA PHE A 39 12.68 -10.23 12.85
C PHE A 39 12.18 -10.73 14.22
N ALA A 40 11.13 -11.54 14.31
CA ALA A 40 10.70 -12.19 15.54
C ALA A 40 11.40 -13.53 15.78
N LEU A 41 12.01 -14.16 14.77
CA LEU A 41 12.56 -15.51 14.85
C LEU A 41 13.59 -15.71 15.99
N PRO A 42 14.51 -14.79 16.29
CA PRO A 42 15.45 -14.95 17.41
C PRO A 42 14.81 -14.90 18.80
N LEU A 43 13.63 -14.27 18.95
CA LEU A 43 13.00 -14.06 20.26
C LEU A 43 12.83 -15.32 21.11
N PRO A 44 12.18 -16.42 20.60
CA PRO A 44 11.95 -17.61 21.41
C PRO A 44 13.24 -18.30 21.80
N PHE A 45 14.25 -18.29 20.94
CA PHE A 45 15.54 -18.93 21.22
C PHE A 45 16.33 -18.18 22.29
N ILE A 46 16.37 -16.85 22.23
CA ILE A 46 17.02 -16.01 23.23
C ILE A 46 16.28 -16.13 24.56
N ALA A 47 14.96 -16.09 24.56
CA ALA A 47 14.14 -16.24 25.76
C ALA A 47 14.35 -17.60 26.43
N LEU A 48 14.38 -18.69 25.65
CA LEU A 48 14.65 -20.02 26.14
C LEU A 48 16.07 -20.12 26.74
N ALA A 49 17.07 -19.59 26.07
CA ALA A 49 18.44 -19.57 26.58
C ALA A 49 18.56 -18.82 27.90
N LEU A 50 17.89 -17.67 28.05
CA LEU A 50 17.83 -16.91 29.29
C LEU A 50 17.14 -17.69 30.42
N TRP A 51 16.11 -18.46 30.09
CA TRP A 51 15.40 -19.29 31.06
C TRP A 51 16.29 -20.44 31.56
N LEU A 52 16.93 -21.16 30.64
CA LEU A 52 17.81 -22.31 30.97
C LEU A 52 19.07 -21.90 31.73
N THR A 53 19.64 -20.73 31.41
CA THR A 53 20.84 -20.20 32.09
C THR A 53 20.51 -19.45 33.41
N ARG A 54 19.23 -19.48 33.84
CA ARG A 54 18.72 -18.78 35.01
C ARG A 54 18.88 -17.24 35.01
N LEU A 55 19.17 -16.65 33.86
CA LEU A 55 19.24 -15.19 33.65
C LEU A 55 17.85 -14.57 33.37
N ARG A 56 16.84 -15.07 34.08
CA ARG A 56 15.41 -14.69 33.87
C ARG A 56 15.16 -13.20 34.03
N ARG A 57 16.02 -12.50 34.82
CA ARG A 57 15.93 -11.04 34.94
C ARG A 57 16.08 -10.29 33.63
N LEU A 58 16.70 -10.91 32.59
CA LEU A 58 16.87 -10.30 31.27
C LEU A 58 15.70 -10.59 30.31
N LEU A 59 14.66 -11.33 30.71
CA LEU A 59 13.50 -11.59 29.86
C LEU A 59 12.74 -10.30 29.48
N TRP A 60 12.83 -9.24 30.31
CA TRP A 60 12.24 -7.94 29.93
C TRP A 60 12.84 -7.37 28.63
N THR A 61 14.10 -7.67 28.31
CA THR A 61 14.72 -7.24 27.04
C THR A 61 14.04 -7.89 25.84
N GLN A 62 13.57 -9.15 25.99
CA GLN A 62 12.83 -9.85 24.95
C GLN A 62 11.40 -9.30 24.82
N LEU A 63 10.79 -8.82 25.89
CA LEU A 63 9.52 -8.10 25.83
C LEU A 63 9.67 -6.80 25.02
N ILE A 64 10.72 -6.00 25.30
CA ILE A 64 11.02 -4.80 24.50
C ILE A 64 11.24 -5.18 23.02
N ALA A 65 12.04 -6.23 22.75
CA ALA A 65 12.28 -6.69 21.39
C ALA A 65 10.97 -7.11 20.70
N ALA A 66 10.09 -7.83 21.39
CA ALA A 66 8.77 -8.20 20.88
C ALA A 66 7.90 -6.98 20.55
N LEU A 67 7.87 -5.98 21.43
CA LEU A 67 7.16 -4.73 21.20
C LEU A 67 7.72 -3.96 20.00
N LEU A 68 9.06 -3.92 19.82
CA LEU A 68 9.71 -3.32 18.64
C LEU A 68 9.37 -4.07 17.36
N VAL A 69 9.27 -5.40 17.40
CA VAL A 69 8.85 -6.16 16.21
C VAL A 69 7.38 -5.91 15.91
N VAL A 70 6.49 -6.05 16.87
CA VAL A 70 5.03 -5.99 16.65
C VAL A 70 4.57 -4.60 16.21
N PHE A 71 4.96 -3.56 16.94
CA PHE A 71 4.42 -2.22 16.68
C PHE A 71 5.19 -1.47 15.58
N PRO A 72 6.46 -1.08 15.73
CA PRO A 72 7.09 -0.27 14.71
C PRO A 72 7.53 -1.05 13.46
N LEU A 73 8.02 -2.30 13.58
CA LEU A 73 8.51 -3.05 12.42
C LEU A 73 7.36 -3.69 11.63
N VAL A 74 6.53 -4.52 12.24
CA VAL A 74 5.38 -5.17 11.59
C VAL A 74 4.27 -4.16 11.31
N GLY A 75 4.12 -3.15 12.15
CA GLY A 75 3.14 -2.07 11.97
C GLY A 75 1.75 -2.43 12.47
N PHE A 76 1.68 -3.21 13.56
CA PHE A 76 0.41 -3.53 14.20
C PHE A 76 -0.26 -2.26 14.74
N VAL A 77 -1.51 -2.05 14.39
CA VAL A 77 -2.32 -0.90 14.79
C VAL A 77 -3.35 -1.34 15.81
N LEU A 78 -3.46 -0.59 16.89
CA LEU A 78 -4.58 -0.65 17.83
C LEU A 78 -5.49 0.54 17.51
N PRO A 79 -6.74 0.32 17.11
CA PRO A 79 -7.60 1.42 16.73
C PRO A 79 -8.08 2.19 17.96
N LEU A 80 -8.22 3.49 17.78
CA LEU A 80 -9.17 4.27 18.56
C LEU A 80 -10.50 4.20 17.77
N PRO A 81 -11.54 3.49 18.26
CA PRO A 81 -12.75 3.30 17.50
C PRO A 81 -13.41 4.65 17.24
N ARG A 82 -13.52 5.00 15.96
CA ARG A 82 -14.33 6.12 15.49
C ARG A 82 -15.71 5.59 15.19
N GLN A 83 -16.70 5.96 16.01
CA GLN A 83 -18.08 5.54 15.74
C GLN A 83 -18.62 6.29 14.53
N PRO A 84 -19.29 5.58 13.58
CA PRO A 84 -20.05 6.23 12.51
C PRO A 84 -21.11 7.15 13.10
N ARG A 85 -21.35 8.29 12.45
CA ARG A 85 -22.50 9.14 12.79
C ARG A 85 -23.75 8.48 12.23
N VAL A 86 -24.67 8.11 13.11
CA VAL A 86 -25.92 7.48 12.75
C VAL A 86 -26.78 8.44 11.90
N GLY A 87 -27.26 7.96 10.74
CA GLY A 87 -28.07 8.75 9.82
C GLY A 87 -27.30 9.73 8.93
N ALA A 88 -25.98 9.90 9.11
CA ALA A 88 -25.19 10.72 8.21
C ALA A 88 -24.96 10.01 6.86
N PRO A 89 -24.96 10.73 5.73
CA PRO A 89 -24.59 10.18 4.44
C PRO A 89 -23.23 9.51 4.50
N SER A 90 -23.08 8.37 3.82
CA SER A 90 -21.85 7.61 3.75
C SER A 90 -21.54 7.21 2.32
N LEU A 91 -20.26 7.11 1.97
CA LEU A 91 -19.78 6.64 0.68
C LEU A 91 -18.87 5.45 0.91
N ARG A 92 -19.22 4.31 0.30
CA ARG A 92 -18.41 3.08 0.34
C ARG A 92 -17.48 3.03 -0.86
N VAL A 93 -16.19 3.18 -0.60
CA VAL A 93 -15.14 3.15 -1.63
C VAL A 93 -14.36 1.85 -1.53
N LEU A 94 -14.16 1.20 -2.67
CA LEU A 94 -13.31 0.01 -2.83
C LEU A 94 -12.14 0.35 -3.75
N SER A 95 -10.94 -0.13 -3.39
CA SER A 95 -9.77 -0.11 -4.28
C SER A 95 -9.19 -1.51 -4.44
N PHE A 96 -8.86 -1.90 -5.68
CA PHE A 96 -8.41 -3.25 -5.99
C PHE A 96 -7.47 -3.30 -7.20
N ASN A 97 -6.23 -3.74 -7.00
CA ASN A 97 -5.36 -4.17 -8.10
C ASN A 97 -5.79 -5.58 -8.52
N VAL A 98 -6.29 -5.70 -9.76
CA VAL A 98 -6.90 -6.94 -10.28
C VAL A 98 -5.90 -7.85 -11.01
N ASN A 99 -4.60 -7.56 -10.92
CA ASN A 99 -3.52 -8.37 -11.52
C ASN A 99 -3.83 -8.75 -12.98
N SER A 100 -4.11 -7.75 -13.80
CA SER A 100 -4.39 -7.92 -15.24
C SER A 100 -5.55 -8.90 -15.57
N GLY A 101 -6.41 -9.16 -14.58
CA GLY A 101 -7.57 -10.04 -14.75
C GLY A 101 -7.27 -11.54 -14.79
N TYR A 102 -6.16 -11.97 -14.24
CA TYR A 102 -5.71 -13.36 -14.25
C TYR A 102 -6.78 -14.39 -13.83
N ALA A 103 -7.63 -14.05 -12.85
CA ALA A 103 -8.70 -14.93 -12.37
C ALA A 103 -9.98 -14.91 -13.23
N GLY A 104 -10.02 -14.08 -14.28
CA GLY A 104 -11.20 -13.88 -15.13
C GLY A 104 -12.12 -12.76 -14.65
N ALA A 105 -12.71 -12.05 -15.60
CA ALA A 105 -13.52 -10.86 -15.36
C ALA A 105 -14.73 -11.10 -14.42
N GLN A 106 -15.42 -12.23 -14.63
CA GLN A 106 -16.61 -12.57 -13.86
C GLN A 106 -16.29 -12.81 -12.37
N ALA A 107 -15.26 -13.62 -12.08
CA ALA A 107 -14.86 -13.92 -10.69
C ALA A 107 -14.41 -12.64 -9.95
N ILE A 108 -13.69 -11.74 -10.64
CA ILE A 108 -13.27 -10.45 -10.08
C ILE A 108 -14.49 -9.56 -9.82
N ALA A 109 -15.41 -9.47 -10.78
CA ALA A 109 -16.62 -8.66 -10.62
C ALA A 109 -17.50 -9.16 -9.46
N GLU A 110 -17.68 -10.48 -9.29
CA GLU A 110 -18.40 -11.07 -8.17
C GLU A 110 -17.79 -10.70 -6.81
N GLN A 111 -16.45 -10.76 -6.68
CA GLN A 111 -15.76 -10.37 -5.47
C GLN A 111 -15.93 -8.87 -5.15
N ILE A 112 -15.89 -8.00 -6.18
CA ILE A 112 -16.13 -6.57 -6.03
C ILE A 112 -17.57 -6.32 -5.58
N LEU A 113 -18.54 -6.94 -6.25
CA LEU A 113 -19.97 -6.76 -5.97
C LEU A 113 -20.38 -7.29 -4.59
N ALA A 114 -19.72 -8.36 -4.12
CA ALA A 114 -19.92 -8.89 -2.77
C ALA A 114 -19.56 -7.88 -1.67
N GLN A 115 -18.67 -6.91 -1.96
CA GLN A 115 -18.32 -5.82 -1.04
C GLN A 115 -19.33 -4.66 -1.07
N SER A 116 -20.28 -4.67 -2.01
CA SER A 116 -21.32 -3.64 -2.20
C SER A 116 -20.78 -2.21 -2.25
N PRO A 117 -19.73 -1.89 -3.02
CA PRO A 117 -19.16 -0.55 -3.08
C PRO A 117 -20.09 0.41 -3.85
N ASP A 118 -20.03 1.68 -3.47
CA ASP A 118 -20.61 2.77 -4.25
C ASP A 118 -19.67 3.22 -5.37
N VAL A 119 -18.37 3.21 -5.09
CA VAL A 119 -17.30 3.52 -6.04
C VAL A 119 -16.22 2.45 -5.93
N ALA A 120 -15.88 1.81 -7.06
CA ALA A 120 -14.78 0.87 -7.18
C ALA A 120 -13.68 1.45 -8.08
N LEU A 121 -12.46 1.48 -7.57
CA LEU A 121 -11.25 1.98 -8.23
C LEU A 121 -10.30 0.81 -8.48
N LEU A 122 -10.15 0.43 -9.76
CA LEU A 122 -9.37 -0.75 -10.12
C LEU A 122 -8.07 -0.35 -10.81
N GLN A 123 -6.99 -1.04 -10.47
CA GLN A 123 -5.69 -0.93 -11.10
C GLN A 123 -5.44 -2.20 -11.92
N GLU A 124 -4.68 -2.07 -13.01
CA GLU A 124 -4.44 -3.14 -14.00
C GLU A 124 -5.72 -3.67 -14.67
N GLY A 125 -6.84 -2.94 -14.55
CA GLY A 125 -8.17 -3.36 -14.98
C GLY A 125 -8.33 -3.50 -16.48
N PRO A 126 -7.87 -2.58 -17.33
CA PRO A 126 -8.04 -2.67 -18.80
C PRO A 126 -7.34 -3.84 -19.47
N TRP A 127 -6.42 -4.50 -18.77
CA TRP A 127 -5.81 -5.73 -19.26
C TRP A 127 -6.62 -6.99 -18.91
N ALA A 128 -7.72 -6.82 -18.14
CA ALA A 128 -8.72 -7.84 -17.90
C ALA A 128 -9.84 -7.71 -18.95
N PRO A 129 -9.87 -8.53 -20.01
CA PRO A 129 -10.94 -8.50 -20.98
C PRO A 129 -12.31 -8.61 -20.30
N ASP A 130 -13.27 -7.85 -20.77
CA ASP A 130 -14.66 -7.88 -20.31
C ASP A 130 -14.94 -7.43 -18.86
N LEU A 131 -13.93 -7.11 -18.04
CA LEU A 131 -14.17 -6.69 -16.66
C LEU A 131 -15.03 -5.41 -16.59
N ALA A 132 -14.73 -4.42 -17.43
CA ALA A 132 -15.56 -3.21 -17.48
C ALA A 132 -17.00 -3.52 -17.91
N ASN A 133 -17.22 -4.49 -18.81
CA ASN A 133 -18.55 -4.93 -19.24
C ASN A 133 -19.29 -5.66 -18.11
N ALA A 134 -18.59 -6.55 -17.38
CA ALA A 134 -19.17 -7.25 -16.23
C ALA A 134 -19.64 -6.29 -15.13
N LEU A 135 -18.92 -5.17 -14.95
CA LEU A 135 -19.28 -4.14 -13.97
C LEU A 135 -20.44 -3.25 -14.43
N ARG A 136 -20.59 -2.97 -15.74
CA ARG A 136 -21.69 -2.14 -16.28
C ARG A 136 -23.08 -2.66 -15.96
N GLY A 137 -23.24 -3.96 -15.72
CA GLY A 137 -24.52 -4.52 -15.28
C GLY A 137 -24.98 -4.08 -13.87
N ARG A 138 -24.09 -3.50 -13.08
CA ARG A 138 -24.34 -3.12 -11.68
C ARG A 138 -23.97 -1.67 -11.35
N PHE A 139 -23.09 -1.06 -12.13
CA PHE A 139 -22.70 0.34 -11.98
C PHE A 139 -23.15 1.14 -13.22
N PRO A 140 -23.98 2.17 -13.03
CA PRO A 140 -24.43 3.04 -14.13
C PRO A 140 -23.27 3.76 -14.84
N HIS A 141 -22.19 4.03 -14.12
CA HIS A 141 -21.05 4.79 -14.62
C HIS A 141 -19.78 3.97 -14.53
N VAL A 142 -19.29 3.45 -15.67
CA VAL A 142 -18.03 2.71 -15.76
C VAL A 142 -17.15 3.34 -16.83
N GLN A 143 -15.94 3.72 -16.45
CA GLN A 143 -14.94 4.27 -17.35
C GLN A 143 -13.62 3.52 -17.23
N SER A 144 -12.95 3.34 -18.37
CA SER A 144 -11.67 2.65 -18.46
C SER A 144 -10.67 3.57 -19.17
N SER A 145 -9.52 3.79 -18.59
CA SER A 145 -8.44 4.61 -19.15
C SER A 145 -7.08 4.09 -18.70
N THR A 146 -6.14 3.98 -19.64
CA THR A 146 -4.76 3.50 -19.39
C THR A 146 -4.72 2.16 -18.67
N GLN A 147 -4.38 2.13 -17.38
CA GLN A 147 -4.35 0.91 -16.54
C GLN A 147 -5.47 0.88 -15.49
N PHE A 148 -6.43 1.82 -15.57
CA PHE A 148 -7.44 2.04 -14.54
C PHE A 148 -8.85 1.79 -15.05
N ILE A 149 -9.70 1.23 -14.17
CA ILE A 149 -11.15 1.25 -14.31
C ILE A 149 -11.72 1.94 -13.07
N VAL A 150 -12.69 2.81 -13.28
CA VAL A 150 -13.59 3.31 -12.25
C VAL A 150 -14.99 2.81 -12.54
N ALA A 151 -15.66 2.25 -11.53
CA ALA A 151 -17.07 1.91 -11.58
C ALA A 151 -17.78 2.63 -10.43
N SER A 152 -18.82 3.40 -10.74
CA SER A 152 -19.51 4.25 -9.79
C SER A 152 -21.03 4.12 -9.92
N ARG A 153 -21.72 4.11 -8.80
CA ARG A 153 -23.17 4.26 -8.73
C ARG A 153 -23.62 5.71 -9.01
N TYR A 154 -22.69 6.63 -8.87
CA TYR A 154 -22.92 8.06 -8.98
C TYR A 154 -22.27 8.66 -10.23
N PRO A 155 -22.78 9.79 -10.75
CA PRO A 155 -22.25 10.44 -11.93
C PRO A 155 -20.77 10.80 -11.81
N ILE A 156 -19.98 10.43 -12.81
CA ILE A 156 -18.59 10.85 -12.97
C ILE A 156 -18.60 12.12 -13.82
N LEU A 157 -18.35 13.26 -13.17
CA LEU A 157 -18.46 14.59 -13.79
C LEU A 157 -17.24 14.95 -14.65
N SER A 158 -16.05 14.51 -14.23
CA SER A 158 -14.84 14.70 -15.02
C SER A 158 -13.86 13.55 -14.83
N VAL A 159 -13.01 13.34 -15.85
CA VAL A 159 -11.91 12.39 -15.87
C VAL A 159 -10.70 13.08 -16.46
N VAL A 160 -9.64 13.15 -15.69
CA VAL A 160 -8.39 13.80 -16.10
C VAL A 160 -7.26 12.77 -16.10
N ASP A 161 -6.68 12.53 -17.28
CA ASP A 161 -5.42 11.79 -17.44
C ASP A 161 -4.28 12.81 -17.37
N PRO A 162 -3.45 12.80 -16.34
CA PRO A 162 -2.44 13.83 -16.15
C PRO A 162 -1.30 13.73 -17.17
N ALA A 163 -0.64 14.87 -17.40
CA ALA A 163 0.49 14.96 -18.32
C ALA A 163 1.64 14.04 -17.92
N ARG A 164 2.39 13.56 -18.93
CA ARG A 164 3.57 12.72 -18.68
C ARG A 164 4.66 13.49 -17.92
N LEU A 165 5.32 12.79 -17.02
CA LEU A 165 6.38 13.33 -16.15
C LEU A 165 7.75 13.26 -16.85
N PRO A 166 8.52 14.33 -16.86
CA PRO A 166 9.92 14.28 -17.28
C PRO A 166 10.76 13.54 -16.23
N PHE A 167 11.47 12.49 -16.66
CA PHE A 167 12.33 11.72 -15.78
C PHE A 167 13.54 11.18 -16.57
N PHE A 168 14.74 11.68 -16.24
CA PHE A 168 16.00 11.37 -16.94
C PHE A 168 15.89 11.46 -18.48
N GLY A 169 15.38 12.59 -18.98
CA GLY A 169 15.22 12.85 -20.41
C GLY A 169 14.15 12.03 -21.13
N ARG A 170 13.33 11.26 -20.40
CA ARG A 170 12.23 10.45 -20.94
C ARG A 170 10.89 10.85 -20.32
N ALA A 171 9.84 10.81 -21.13
CA ALA A 171 8.47 11.01 -20.66
C ALA A 171 7.95 9.72 -19.99
N ARG A 172 7.57 9.80 -18.71
CA ARG A 172 7.02 8.70 -17.92
C ARG A 172 5.55 8.93 -17.61
N SER A 173 4.76 7.85 -17.54
CA SER A 173 3.39 7.94 -17.05
C SER A 173 3.36 8.36 -15.58
N PRO A 174 2.50 9.31 -15.18
CA PRO A 174 2.28 9.71 -13.80
C PRO A 174 1.60 8.58 -12.99
N ARG A 175 0.95 7.62 -13.67
CA ARG A 175 0.32 6.43 -13.09
C ARG A 175 -0.75 6.74 -12.05
N PHE A 176 -1.61 7.68 -12.40
CA PHE A 176 -2.88 7.92 -11.72
C PHE A 176 -3.89 8.53 -12.69
N ILE A 177 -5.15 8.47 -12.33
CA ILE A 177 -6.25 9.20 -12.97
C ILE A 177 -6.99 9.97 -11.86
N HIS A 178 -7.37 11.19 -12.19
CA HIS A 178 -8.20 12.04 -11.34
C HIS A 178 -9.63 12.05 -11.86
N TYR A 179 -10.58 11.82 -10.95
CA TYR A 179 -12.02 11.86 -11.21
C TYR A 179 -12.67 12.89 -10.30
N VAL A 180 -13.71 13.57 -10.79
CA VAL A 180 -14.68 14.26 -9.93
C VAL A 180 -15.98 13.47 -9.98
N ILE A 181 -16.46 13.02 -8.84
CA ILE A 181 -17.67 12.20 -8.69
C ILE A 181 -18.67 12.94 -7.85
N GLU A 182 -19.94 13.02 -8.30
CA GLU A 182 -21.05 13.57 -7.51
C GLU A 182 -21.61 12.47 -6.63
N THR A 183 -21.53 12.66 -5.31
CA THR A 183 -21.83 11.61 -4.32
C THR A 183 -22.81 12.12 -3.28
N PRO A 184 -23.37 11.28 -2.38
CA PRO A 184 -24.16 11.73 -1.24
C PRO A 184 -23.40 12.66 -0.28
N LEU A 185 -22.07 12.70 -0.37
CA LEU A 185 -21.22 13.65 0.38
C LEU A 185 -20.95 14.95 -0.37
N GLY A 186 -21.62 15.17 -1.52
CA GLY A 186 -21.32 16.23 -2.48
C GLY A 186 -20.30 15.79 -3.52
N LYS A 187 -19.73 16.77 -4.24
CA LYS A 187 -18.66 16.52 -5.21
C LYS A 187 -17.37 16.20 -4.49
N ILE A 188 -16.73 15.10 -4.86
CA ILE A 188 -15.41 14.70 -4.34
C ILE A 188 -14.40 14.48 -5.47
N ALA A 189 -13.16 14.86 -5.22
CA ALA A 189 -12.02 14.55 -6.07
C ALA A 189 -11.45 13.18 -5.69
N VAL A 190 -11.35 12.26 -6.64
CA VAL A 190 -10.92 10.89 -6.43
C VAL A 190 -9.71 10.60 -7.30
N TYR A 191 -8.60 10.21 -6.68
CA TYR A 191 -7.35 9.83 -7.34
C TYR A 191 -7.19 8.31 -7.29
N ASN A 192 -7.28 7.64 -8.44
CA ASN A 192 -6.96 6.23 -8.58
C ASN A 192 -5.49 6.08 -8.93
N VAL A 193 -4.67 5.52 -8.03
CA VAL A 193 -3.22 5.56 -8.12
C VAL A 193 -2.60 4.16 -8.24
N HIS A 194 -1.57 4.02 -9.11
CA HIS A 194 -0.77 2.81 -9.21
C HIS A 194 0.65 3.16 -9.69
N PRO A 195 1.50 3.77 -8.82
CA PRO A 195 2.87 4.11 -9.15
C PRO A 195 3.70 2.87 -9.49
N ILE A 196 4.90 3.09 -10.04
CA ILE A 196 5.75 2.00 -10.52
C ILE A 196 6.06 0.97 -9.41
N SER A 197 5.89 -0.31 -9.75
CA SER A 197 6.21 -1.41 -8.85
C SER A 197 7.73 -1.57 -8.67
N PRO A 198 8.23 -1.92 -7.47
CA PRO A 198 9.61 -2.29 -7.26
C PRO A 198 9.95 -3.71 -7.74
N ARG A 199 8.95 -4.52 -8.13
CA ARG A 199 9.15 -5.93 -8.52
C ARG A 199 10.20 -6.11 -9.61
N GLY A 200 10.26 -5.21 -10.60
CA GLY A 200 11.21 -5.27 -11.70
C GLY A 200 12.67 -5.13 -11.26
N VAL A 201 12.92 -4.49 -10.11
CA VAL A 201 14.29 -4.22 -9.60
C VAL A 201 14.63 -4.97 -8.30
N LEU A 202 13.61 -5.54 -7.60
CA LEU A 202 13.78 -6.30 -6.36
C LEU A 202 13.34 -7.77 -6.49
N GLY A 203 12.90 -8.21 -7.66
CA GLY A 203 12.30 -9.54 -7.87
C GLY A 203 13.30 -10.69 -7.80
N ILE A 204 12.76 -11.92 -7.74
CA ILE A 204 13.53 -13.20 -7.70
C ILE A 204 14.48 -13.31 -8.90
N HIS A 205 14.14 -12.73 -10.05
CA HIS A 205 15.02 -12.73 -11.24
C HIS A 205 16.29 -11.93 -10.98
N GLN A 206 16.20 -10.77 -10.31
CA GLN A 206 17.38 -10.00 -9.89
C GLN A 206 18.23 -10.78 -8.87
N PHE A 207 17.60 -11.41 -7.88
CA PHE A 207 18.28 -12.25 -6.90
C PHE A 207 19.02 -13.43 -7.57
N ARG A 208 18.36 -14.11 -8.53
CA ARG A 208 19.00 -15.19 -9.31
C ARG A 208 20.11 -14.67 -10.21
N ALA A 209 19.94 -13.52 -10.85
CA ALA A 209 20.99 -12.87 -11.63
C ALA A 209 22.18 -12.50 -10.76
N THR A 210 21.95 -11.93 -9.57
CA THR A 210 23.01 -11.62 -8.60
C THR A 210 23.75 -12.87 -8.12
N LEU A 211 23.02 -13.96 -7.83
CA LEU A 211 23.65 -15.25 -7.48
C LEU A 211 24.47 -15.83 -8.65
N HIS A 212 23.98 -15.70 -9.88
CA HIS A 212 24.72 -16.12 -11.07
C HIS A 212 26.00 -15.29 -11.24
N GLN A 213 25.91 -13.97 -11.10
CA GLN A 213 27.05 -13.04 -11.15
C GLN A 213 28.08 -13.34 -10.05
N LEU A 214 27.64 -13.66 -8.83
CA LEU A 214 28.52 -14.09 -7.74
C LEU A 214 29.25 -15.40 -8.09
N ARG A 215 28.56 -16.36 -8.71
CA ARG A 215 29.15 -17.66 -9.11
C ARG A 215 30.10 -17.52 -10.29
N THR A 216 29.89 -16.59 -11.19
CA THR A 216 30.70 -16.37 -12.40
C THR A 216 31.78 -15.31 -12.22
N GLY A 217 31.91 -14.73 -11.02
CA GLY A 217 32.88 -13.66 -10.73
C GLY A 217 32.54 -12.32 -11.40
N GLN A 218 31.38 -12.19 -12.04
CA GLN A 218 30.94 -10.96 -12.73
C GLN A 218 30.15 -10.04 -11.77
N ILE A 219 30.68 -9.83 -10.57
CA ILE A 219 30.03 -9.12 -9.46
C ILE A 219 29.68 -7.66 -9.82
N PHE A 220 30.28 -7.10 -10.88
CA PHE A 220 30.10 -5.71 -11.30
C PHE A 220 29.38 -5.58 -12.66
N ALA A 221 28.77 -6.63 -13.19
CA ALA A 221 28.00 -6.55 -14.42
C ALA A 221 26.58 -6.04 -14.14
N GLY A 222 26.37 -4.75 -14.31
CA GLY A 222 25.15 -4.01 -13.95
C GLY A 222 25.32 -3.23 -12.64
N ASP A 223 24.47 -2.22 -12.44
CA ASP A 223 24.40 -1.45 -11.21
C ASP A 223 23.00 -1.63 -10.56
N PRO A 224 22.79 -2.72 -9.78
CA PRO A 224 21.53 -2.97 -9.09
C PRO A 224 21.13 -1.81 -8.17
N GLU A 225 22.10 -1.09 -7.62
CA GLU A 225 21.86 0.09 -6.78
C GLU A 225 21.25 1.22 -7.60
N ALA A 226 21.80 1.51 -8.79
CA ALA A 226 21.26 2.54 -9.68
C ALA A 226 19.84 2.22 -10.13
N ASP A 227 19.55 0.94 -10.45
CA ASP A 227 18.20 0.49 -10.84
C ASP A 227 17.20 0.65 -9.70
N VAL A 228 17.53 0.22 -8.49
CA VAL A 228 16.66 0.35 -7.31
C VAL A 228 16.45 1.82 -6.97
N ARG A 229 17.51 2.63 -7.00
CA ARG A 229 17.46 4.06 -6.73
C ARG A 229 16.62 4.80 -7.77
N SER A 230 16.81 4.51 -9.06
CA SER A 230 16.02 5.08 -10.15
C SER A 230 14.54 4.72 -10.05
N ASN A 231 14.20 3.46 -9.75
CA ASN A 231 12.83 3.03 -9.54
C ASN A 231 12.18 3.73 -8.34
N ALA A 232 12.89 3.82 -7.22
CA ALA A 232 12.40 4.51 -6.02
C ALA A 232 12.21 6.02 -6.27
N ALA A 233 13.13 6.67 -7.01
CA ALA A 233 13.02 8.08 -7.38
C ALA A 233 11.82 8.34 -8.30
N LEU A 234 11.58 7.48 -9.30
CA LEU A 234 10.41 7.60 -10.17
C LEU A 234 9.10 7.41 -9.40
N ARG A 235 9.03 6.42 -8.51
CA ARG A 235 7.85 6.22 -7.64
C ARG A 235 7.61 7.41 -6.73
N SER A 236 8.69 7.97 -6.15
CA SER A 236 8.60 9.19 -5.33
C SER A 236 8.08 10.39 -6.14
N LEU A 237 8.55 10.56 -7.39
CA LEU A 237 8.06 11.62 -8.28
C LEU A 237 6.57 11.43 -8.61
N GLN A 238 6.14 10.21 -8.94
CA GLN A 238 4.74 9.91 -9.23
C GLN A 238 3.83 10.23 -8.04
N ILE A 239 4.22 9.83 -6.84
CA ILE A 239 3.46 10.11 -5.61
C ILE A 239 3.49 11.61 -5.25
N ALA A 240 4.63 12.28 -5.44
CA ALA A 240 4.73 13.72 -5.23
C ALA A 240 3.79 14.51 -6.15
N THR A 241 3.63 14.05 -7.40
CA THR A 241 2.70 14.67 -8.36
C THR A 241 1.25 14.49 -7.91
N VAL A 242 0.86 13.27 -7.50
CA VAL A 242 -0.48 13.04 -6.91
C VAL A 242 -0.72 13.97 -5.73
N ALA A 243 0.22 14.03 -4.78
CA ALA A 243 0.09 14.85 -3.58
C ALA A 243 0.00 16.35 -3.90
N ALA A 244 0.78 16.82 -4.90
CA ALA A 244 0.76 18.21 -5.33
C ALA A 244 -0.54 18.60 -6.03
N GLU A 245 -1.11 17.73 -6.86
CA GLU A 245 -2.41 17.97 -7.49
C GLU A 245 -3.54 17.91 -6.47
N ALA A 246 -3.60 16.84 -5.67
CA ALA A 246 -4.60 16.67 -4.63
C ALA A 246 -4.54 17.77 -3.55
N GLY A 247 -3.35 18.34 -3.29
CA GLY A 247 -3.18 19.46 -2.36
C GLY A 247 -3.69 20.82 -2.88
N ARG A 248 -3.97 20.93 -4.19
CA ARG A 248 -4.56 22.14 -4.81
C ARG A 248 -6.08 22.04 -4.97
N GLU A 249 -6.65 20.87 -4.68
CA GLU A 249 -8.07 20.65 -4.79
C GLU A 249 -8.87 21.48 -3.79
N SER A 250 -9.95 22.10 -4.29
CA SER A 250 -10.94 22.75 -3.44
C SER A 250 -12.02 21.79 -2.94
N LEU A 251 -12.14 20.61 -3.57
CA LEU A 251 -13.08 19.56 -3.20
C LEU A 251 -12.48 18.65 -2.13
N PRO A 252 -13.32 17.96 -1.33
CA PRO A 252 -12.85 16.86 -0.50
C PRO A 252 -12.15 15.78 -1.36
N VAL A 253 -11.01 15.26 -0.88
CA VAL A 253 -10.14 14.36 -1.65
C VAL A 253 -10.15 12.95 -1.08
N VAL A 254 -10.24 11.96 -1.98
CA VAL A 254 -9.94 10.55 -1.73
C VAL A 254 -8.80 10.12 -2.65
N ILE A 255 -7.71 9.57 -2.10
CA ILE A 255 -6.63 8.94 -2.85
C ILE A 255 -6.68 7.45 -2.56
N ALA A 256 -6.88 6.61 -3.57
CA ALA A 256 -6.97 5.16 -3.38
C ALA A 256 -6.25 4.40 -4.48
N GLY A 257 -5.68 3.25 -4.15
CA GLY A 257 -4.97 2.41 -5.10
C GLY A 257 -3.90 1.54 -4.45
N ASP A 258 -3.26 0.73 -5.29
CA ASP A 258 -1.99 0.09 -4.99
C ASP A 258 -0.89 1.17 -5.04
N THR A 259 -0.47 1.64 -3.88
CA THR A 259 0.55 2.68 -3.77
C THR A 259 1.96 2.15 -4.02
N ASN A 260 2.15 0.84 -4.05
CA ASN A 260 3.48 0.22 -4.07
C ASN A 260 4.44 0.77 -2.97
N LEU A 261 3.86 1.30 -1.86
CA LEU A 261 4.58 1.86 -0.73
C LEU A 261 4.35 1.00 0.52
N PRO A 262 5.37 0.33 1.05
CA PRO A 262 5.24 -0.49 2.25
C PRO A 262 5.04 0.36 3.52
N GLY A 263 4.71 -0.29 4.64
CA GLY A 263 4.29 0.37 5.88
C GLY A 263 5.25 1.41 6.47
N LEU A 264 6.57 1.29 6.23
CA LEU A 264 7.60 2.22 6.72
C LEU A 264 8.18 3.12 5.61
N SER A 265 7.50 3.22 4.46
CA SER A 265 7.94 4.04 3.33
C SER A 265 8.20 5.49 3.72
N SER A 266 9.39 6.00 3.42
CA SER A 266 9.76 7.41 3.56
C SER A 266 9.02 8.28 2.54
N VAL A 267 8.76 7.75 1.34
CA VAL A 267 7.97 8.41 0.28
C VAL A 267 6.54 8.66 0.75
N PHE A 268 5.91 7.65 1.41
CA PHE A 268 4.56 7.83 1.98
C PHE A 268 4.54 8.96 3.01
N ARG A 269 5.46 8.94 3.97
CA ARG A 269 5.51 9.97 5.02
C ARG A 269 5.79 11.36 4.48
N LYS A 270 6.64 11.46 3.46
CA LYS A 270 7.00 12.74 2.86
C LYS A 270 5.85 13.40 2.11
N HIS A 271 5.04 12.61 1.39
CA HIS A 271 4.09 13.17 0.44
C HIS A 271 2.61 12.97 0.81
N LEU A 272 2.27 11.92 1.57
CA LEU A 272 0.88 11.53 1.84
C LEU A 272 0.50 11.53 3.33
N ALA A 273 1.40 11.94 4.22
CA ALA A 273 1.14 11.92 5.67
C ALA A 273 0.06 12.91 6.13
N SER A 274 -0.28 13.91 5.32
CA SER A 274 -1.37 14.87 5.60
C SER A 274 -2.76 14.28 5.40
N TYR A 275 -2.88 13.13 4.70
CA TYR A 275 -4.13 12.42 4.48
C TYR A 275 -4.37 11.38 5.57
N SER A 276 -5.62 11.21 6.00
CA SER A 276 -6.04 10.17 6.93
C SER A 276 -5.94 8.80 6.26
N ASP A 277 -5.07 7.92 6.73
CA ASP A 277 -4.94 6.52 6.26
C ASP A 277 -6.07 5.68 6.85
N GLY A 278 -6.94 5.12 5.99
CA GLY A 278 -8.15 4.42 6.39
C GLY A 278 -7.88 3.25 7.34
N PHE A 279 -6.85 2.45 7.07
CA PHE A 279 -6.49 1.35 7.95
C PHE A 279 -6.11 1.84 9.36
N ARG A 280 -5.29 2.90 9.44
CA ARG A 280 -4.88 3.47 10.73
C ARG A 280 -6.02 4.17 11.46
N ALA A 281 -6.97 4.71 10.71
CA ALA A 281 -8.09 5.48 11.27
C ALA A 281 -9.22 4.59 11.81
N ALA A 282 -9.49 3.44 11.17
CA ALA A 282 -10.75 2.71 11.37
C ALA A 282 -10.60 1.17 11.34
N SER A 283 -9.37 0.63 11.42
CA SER A 283 -9.14 -0.83 11.44
C SER A 283 -8.09 -1.21 12.47
N TRP A 284 -7.84 -2.50 12.66
CA TRP A 284 -6.89 -3.04 13.62
C TRP A 284 -6.02 -4.15 13.01
N GLY A 285 -4.93 -4.48 13.66
CA GLY A 285 -4.01 -5.52 13.19
C GLY A 285 -2.93 -4.97 12.26
N VAL A 286 -2.62 -5.67 11.18
CA VAL A 286 -1.51 -5.33 10.26
C VAL A 286 -1.95 -4.80 8.90
N GLY A 287 -3.20 -5.10 8.48
CA GLY A 287 -3.80 -4.61 7.24
C GLY A 287 -3.06 -5.03 5.97
N TYR A 288 -2.41 -6.18 5.97
CA TYR A 288 -1.64 -6.64 4.83
C TYR A 288 -2.53 -7.03 3.65
N THR A 289 -2.16 -6.55 2.47
CA THR A 289 -2.92 -6.73 1.23
C THR A 289 -2.16 -7.56 0.19
N PHE A 290 -0.84 -7.73 0.33
CA PHE A 290 0.01 -8.39 -0.65
C PHE A 290 1.09 -9.29 -0.01
N PRO A 291 1.43 -10.44 -0.63
CA PRO A 291 0.63 -11.16 -1.64
C PRO A 291 -0.61 -11.80 -1.01
N ASP A 292 -1.69 -12.02 -1.78
CA ASP A 292 -2.98 -12.49 -1.23
C ASP A 292 -2.87 -13.78 -0.42
N ARG A 293 -2.14 -14.78 -0.91
CA ARG A 293 -2.06 -16.10 -0.28
C ARG A 293 -1.36 -16.07 1.09
N HIS A 294 -0.28 -15.28 1.23
CA HIS A 294 0.50 -15.13 2.45
C HIS A 294 0.88 -13.65 2.63
N PRO A 295 -0.04 -12.81 3.07
CA PRO A 295 0.15 -11.38 3.07
C PRO A 295 1.14 -10.92 4.13
N PHE A 296 2.08 -10.06 3.72
CA PHE A 296 3.07 -9.45 4.60
C PHE A 296 3.40 -7.99 4.26
N LEU A 297 2.77 -7.44 3.21
CA LEU A 297 2.89 -6.05 2.82
C LEU A 297 1.52 -5.38 2.77
N ARG A 298 1.45 -4.15 3.22
CA ARG A 298 0.30 -3.26 3.05
C ARG A 298 0.65 -2.26 1.97
N LEU A 299 0.22 -2.52 0.73
CA LEU A 299 0.48 -1.70 -0.46
C LEU A 299 -0.75 -0.91 -0.88
N ASP A 300 -1.93 -1.53 -0.73
CA ASP A 300 -3.22 -0.96 -1.13
C ASP A 300 -3.76 -0.07 -0.01
N ARG A 301 -4.25 1.11 -0.37
CA ARG A 301 -4.67 2.13 0.58
C ARG A 301 -5.90 2.89 0.09
N ILE A 302 -6.66 3.41 1.05
CA ILE A 302 -7.64 4.48 0.85
C ILE A 302 -7.28 5.58 1.85
N LEU A 303 -7.02 6.76 1.32
CA LEU A 303 -6.63 7.95 2.06
C LEU A 303 -7.68 9.03 1.86
N ALA A 304 -7.95 9.82 2.87
CA ALA A 304 -8.95 10.89 2.82
C ALA A 304 -8.36 12.22 3.33
N SER A 305 -8.76 13.33 2.71
CA SER A 305 -8.47 14.67 3.20
C SER A 305 -9.23 14.97 4.51
N ASN A 306 -8.83 16.01 5.22
CA ASN A 306 -9.43 16.37 6.52
C ASN A 306 -10.92 16.73 6.45
N ALA A 307 -11.46 17.08 5.28
CA ALA A 307 -12.88 17.29 5.06
C ALA A 307 -13.71 16.00 5.12
N LEU A 308 -13.04 14.84 5.05
CA LEU A 308 -13.63 13.51 5.06
C LEU A 308 -13.12 12.69 6.24
N ARG A 309 -13.97 11.81 6.73
CA ARG A 309 -13.70 10.93 7.86
C ARG A 309 -13.94 9.48 7.46
N ILE A 310 -12.93 8.65 7.57
CA ILE A 310 -13.05 7.20 7.37
C ILE A 310 -13.56 6.59 8.67
N VAL A 311 -14.69 5.89 8.59
CA VAL A 311 -15.41 5.32 9.75
C VAL A 311 -15.34 3.80 9.83
N SER A 312 -15.09 3.13 8.70
CA SER A 312 -14.74 1.70 8.67
C SER A 312 -13.64 1.45 7.62
N PHE A 313 -12.89 0.38 7.80
CA PHE A 313 -11.90 -0.07 6.83
C PHE A 313 -11.70 -1.59 6.94
N ASP A 314 -11.83 -2.27 5.80
CA ASP A 314 -11.72 -3.71 5.68
C ASP A 314 -10.76 -4.13 4.56
N VAL A 315 -10.28 -5.38 4.63
CA VAL A 315 -9.45 -6.03 3.60
C VAL A 315 -10.19 -7.27 3.11
N GLY A 316 -10.55 -7.29 1.82
CA GLY A 316 -11.39 -8.31 1.19
C GLY A 316 -10.87 -8.89 -0.12
N CYS A 317 -11.77 -9.39 -0.99
CA CYS A 317 -11.53 -9.88 -2.36
C CYS A 317 -10.39 -10.90 -2.45
N ARG A 318 -10.53 -12.04 -1.79
CA ARG A 318 -9.47 -13.08 -1.73
C ARG A 318 -9.57 -14.05 -2.91
N GLY A 319 -8.41 -14.57 -3.36
CA GLY A 319 -8.33 -15.69 -4.29
C GLY A 319 -8.51 -15.31 -5.77
N VAL A 320 -8.70 -14.05 -6.11
CA VAL A 320 -8.94 -13.58 -7.49
C VAL A 320 -7.89 -12.59 -8.00
N SER A 321 -6.91 -12.26 -7.20
CA SER A 321 -5.74 -11.45 -7.55
C SER A 321 -4.58 -11.84 -6.64
N ASP A 322 -3.38 -11.40 -6.92
CA ASP A 322 -2.26 -11.46 -5.98
C ASP A 322 -2.31 -10.33 -4.94
N HIS A 323 -3.22 -9.36 -5.10
CA HIS A 323 -3.60 -8.38 -4.10
C HIS A 323 -4.93 -8.72 -3.44
N ARG A 324 -5.19 -8.16 -2.27
CA ARG A 324 -6.50 -8.05 -1.63
C ARG A 324 -7.06 -6.67 -1.84
N CYS A 325 -8.36 -6.55 -2.08
CA CYS A 325 -8.98 -5.25 -2.12
C CYS A 325 -9.04 -4.61 -0.73
N VAL A 326 -9.12 -3.29 -0.72
CA VAL A 326 -9.39 -2.50 0.47
C VAL A 326 -10.70 -1.75 0.31
N ILE A 327 -11.49 -1.70 1.39
CA ILE A 327 -12.82 -1.09 1.41
C ILE A 327 -12.87 -0.11 2.57
N ALA A 328 -13.45 1.07 2.35
CA ALA A 328 -13.66 2.07 3.38
C ALA A 328 -15.05 2.70 3.28
N ASP A 329 -15.71 2.89 4.43
CA ASP A 329 -16.87 3.76 4.54
C ASP A 329 -16.41 5.15 4.99
N ILE A 330 -16.84 6.16 4.23
CA ILE A 330 -16.40 7.56 4.37
C ILE A 330 -17.61 8.42 4.64
N GLN A 331 -17.50 9.33 5.60
CA GLN A 331 -18.48 10.37 5.91
C GLN A 331 -17.80 11.75 5.84
N THR A 332 -18.56 12.83 5.83
CA THR A 332 -18.02 14.18 6.05
C THR A 332 -17.47 14.31 7.47
N SER A 333 -16.47 15.17 7.66
CA SER A 333 -15.87 15.40 8.99
C SER A 333 -16.78 16.18 9.92
N ASP A 334 -17.70 16.99 9.38
CA ASP A 334 -18.65 17.87 10.11
C ASP A 334 -20.01 17.24 10.32
#